data_7c28a1b36a22c5c77884ff2c87cda1fa
#
_entry.id   7c28a1b36a22c5c77884ff2c87cda1fa
#
_cell.length_a   1.000
_cell.length_b   1.000
_cell.length_c   1.000
_cell.angle_alpha   90.00
_cell.angle_beta   90.00
_cell.angle_gamma   90.00
#
_symmetry.space_group_name_H-M   'P 1'
#
loop_
_entity.id
_entity.type
_entity.pdbx_description
1 polymer ?
#
loop_
_entity_poly.entity_id
_entity_poly.type
_entity_poly.pdbx_seq_one_letter_code
_entity_poly.pdbx_strand_id
1 'polypeptide(L)'
;QTCALPILSLSLGYQYIHEYKKLNFKQDRGVSFFGDFFSVEGNKSIDDLSRFILNENIFYLKSNLNNLGDVNLSFKLIKWKNTYQVQSDVDLINSLNPQQSKILINWKKKLSNFNFYFDFDTSLNNSYKSNKIGLGIEGNFLNNFKFNITGSKFERSPNFNFILFRSKYENYNWYNPNLKDEKISKVSLDISFKDYLNLSGEYNIIDNFTFFRESANPLLGEFDVLRKAIPNQSINEIKYYKIKLYSNIPIGKFSLINTAQYQKKDQAVETGELSAINVPEWITRNTVMYSSKLFNRSLDIQTGVTFNYFTKFWANYYNPLISEFVVQNYKEIGEFPRFDFFFNAKIQQTRVFIKVEHLNSSFSGYDYYSDPFTPYRDLSVRFGLVWNFFQ
;
A
#
# COMPACT_ATOMS: atom_id res chain seq x y z
N GLN A 1 38.27 5.80 -44.20
CA GLN A 1 37.22 6.12 -43.19
C GLN A 1 36.58 4.81 -42.74
N THR A 2 36.98 4.29 -41.62
CA THR A 2 36.22 3.24 -40.93
C THR A 2 34.95 3.88 -40.38
N CYS A 3 33.83 3.73 -41.09
CA CYS A 3 32.50 3.97 -40.51
C CYS A 3 32.34 2.99 -39.35
N ALA A 4 32.60 3.46 -38.14
CA ALA A 4 32.17 2.76 -36.97
C ALA A 4 30.62 2.80 -36.97
N LEU A 5 29.98 1.70 -37.35
CA LEU A 5 28.57 1.50 -37.15
C LEU A 5 28.29 1.73 -35.67
N PRO A 6 27.26 2.51 -35.29
CA PRO A 6 26.90 2.67 -33.90
C PRO A 6 26.66 1.28 -33.33
N ILE A 7 27.38 0.91 -32.28
CA ILE A 7 27.21 -0.38 -31.60
C ILE A 7 25.83 -0.34 -30.97
N LEU A 8 24.84 -0.87 -31.66
CA LEU A 8 23.50 -1.08 -31.14
C LEU A 8 23.61 -2.21 -30.15
N SER A 9 23.53 -1.90 -28.85
CA SER A 9 23.44 -2.95 -27.84
C SER A 9 22.01 -3.47 -27.83
N LEU A 10 21.78 -4.62 -28.47
CA LEU A 10 20.50 -5.32 -28.46
C LEU A 10 20.59 -6.50 -27.53
N SER A 11 19.64 -6.59 -26.61
CA SER A 11 19.51 -7.68 -25.65
C SER A 11 18.11 -8.26 -25.71
N LEU A 12 18.02 -9.56 -26.00
CA LEU A 12 16.81 -10.35 -25.92
C LEU A 12 16.80 -11.13 -24.62
N GLY A 13 15.66 -11.23 -23.99
CA GLY A 13 15.52 -12.01 -22.77
C GLY A 13 14.12 -12.57 -22.56
N TYR A 14 14.08 -13.57 -21.72
CA TYR A 14 12.87 -14.21 -21.24
C TYR A 14 12.91 -14.32 -19.74
N GLN A 15 11.75 -14.07 -19.11
CA GLN A 15 11.57 -14.21 -17.67
C GLN A 15 10.25 -14.96 -17.42
N TYR A 16 10.29 -15.92 -16.52
CA TYR A 16 9.11 -16.59 -15.99
C TYR A 16 8.93 -16.24 -14.54
N ILE A 17 7.71 -15.84 -14.16
CA ILE A 17 7.32 -15.56 -12.78
C ILE A 17 6.19 -16.52 -12.42
N HIS A 18 6.37 -17.22 -11.31
CA HIS A 18 5.33 -18.04 -10.68
C HIS A 18 5.10 -17.53 -9.26
N GLU A 19 3.85 -17.24 -8.94
CA GLU A 19 3.44 -16.82 -7.61
C GLU A 19 2.31 -17.71 -7.12
N TYR A 20 2.43 -18.18 -5.88
CA TYR A 20 1.41 -18.96 -5.21
C TYR A 20 1.09 -18.31 -3.85
N LYS A 21 -0.19 -18.03 -3.62
CA LYS A 21 -0.71 -17.54 -2.35
C LYS A 21 -1.82 -18.44 -1.87
N LYS A 22 -1.85 -18.66 -0.57
CA LYS A 22 -2.89 -19.44 0.10
C LYS A 22 -3.37 -18.67 1.32
N LEU A 23 -4.69 -18.46 1.38
CA LEU A 23 -5.35 -17.95 2.56
C LEU A 23 -6.24 -19.07 3.12
N ASN A 24 -6.14 -19.34 4.41
CA ASN A 24 -6.99 -20.30 5.08
C ASN A 24 -7.57 -19.66 6.34
N PHE A 25 -8.90 -19.51 6.36
CA PHE A 25 -9.65 -19.05 7.52
C PHE A 25 -10.25 -20.24 8.23
N LYS A 26 -9.82 -20.47 9.48
CA LYS A 26 -10.28 -21.62 10.29
C LYS A 26 -10.89 -21.18 11.59
N GLN A 27 -12.01 -21.81 11.94
CA GLN A 27 -12.64 -21.72 13.23
C GLN A 27 -13.20 -23.09 13.61
N ASP A 28 -12.94 -23.58 14.81
CA ASP A 28 -13.46 -24.86 15.29
C ASP A 28 -14.98 -24.85 15.39
N ARG A 29 -15.56 -23.67 15.62
CA ARG A 29 -17.00 -23.46 15.64
C ARG A 29 -17.33 -22.09 15.06
N GLY A 30 -18.24 -22.06 14.09
CA GLY A 30 -18.77 -20.80 13.55
C GLY A 30 -19.38 -19.93 14.64
N VAL A 31 -19.13 -18.61 14.55
CA VAL A 31 -19.65 -17.61 15.46
C VAL A 31 -20.57 -16.64 14.71
N SER A 32 -21.61 -16.14 15.37
CA SER A 32 -22.59 -15.22 14.76
C SER A 32 -22.01 -13.86 14.36
N PHE A 33 -20.78 -13.55 14.73
CA PHE A 33 -20.13 -12.28 14.40
C PHE A 33 -20.09 -12.00 12.88
N PHE A 34 -19.90 -13.05 12.04
CA PHE A 34 -19.94 -12.95 10.58
C PHE A 34 -21.29 -13.31 9.96
N GLY A 35 -22.32 -13.60 10.78
CA GLY A 35 -23.63 -14.01 10.37
C GLY A 35 -23.87 -15.52 10.39
N ASP A 36 -24.94 -15.95 9.72
CA ASP A 36 -25.29 -17.35 9.60
C ASP A 36 -24.30 -18.08 8.66
N PHE A 37 -24.17 -19.38 8.88
CA PHE A 37 -23.26 -20.23 8.10
C PHE A 37 -23.90 -21.54 7.71
N PHE A 38 -23.48 -22.06 6.55
CA PHE A 38 -23.94 -23.35 6.04
C PHE A 38 -23.53 -24.47 7.01
N SER A 39 -24.49 -25.22 7.48
CA SER A 39 -24.27 -26.37 8.38
C SER A 39 -24.44 -27.65 7.57
N VAL A 40 -23.35 -28.15 6.99
CA VAL A 40 -23.34 -29.40 6.24
C VAL A 40 -23.22 -30.57 7.20
N GLU A 41 -24.15 -31.49 7.19
CA GLU A 41 -24.14 -32.70 8.06
C GLU A 41 -23.93 -32.40 9.56
N GLY A 42 -24.42 -31.25 10.05
CA GLY A 42 -24.24 -30.82 11.45
C GLY A 42 -22.83 -30.28 11.78
N ASN A 43 -21.91 -30.24 10.83
CA ASN A 43 -20.57 -29.70 11.02
C ASN A 43 -20.59 -28.17 11.08
N LYS A 44 -20.27 -27.63 12.26
CA LYS A 44 -20.24 -26.20 12.56
C LYS A 44 -18.85 -25.56 12.42
N SER A 45 -17.82 -26.35 12.09
CA SER A 45 -16.48 -25.80 11.87
C SER A 45 -16.40 -25.03 10.55
N ILE A 46 -15.59 -23.98 10.52
CA ILE A 46 -15.29 -23.20 9.33
C ILE A 46 -13.86 -23.56 8.89
N ASP A 47 -13.68 -23.90 7.65
CA ASP A 47 -12.37 -24.14 7.02
C ASP A 47 -12.43 -23.64 5.56
N ASP A 48 -12.39 -22.31 5.43
CA ASP A 48 -12.46 -21.66 4.13
C ASP A 48 -11.05 -21.51 3.56
N LEU A 49 -10.85 -22.01 2.36
CA LEU A 49 -9.56 -22.01 1.70
C LEU A 49 -9.63 -21.26 0.37
N SER A 50 -8.82 -20.22 0.24
CA SER A 50 -8.57 -19.54 -1.02
C SER A 50 -7.15 -19.81 -1.51
N ARG A 51 -7.01 -20.05 -2.83
CA ARG A 51 -5.72 -20.25 -3.50
C ARG A 51 -5.63 -19.33 -4.70
N PHE A 52 -4.53 -18.60 -4.78
CA PHE A 52 -4.20 -17.75 -5.91
C PHE A 52 -2.91 -18.23 -6.55
N ILE A 53 -2.94 -18.42 -7.87
CA ILE A 53 -1.80 -18.82 -8.69
C ILE A 53 -1.65 -17.80 -9.81
N LEU A 54 -0.46 -17.25 -9.97
CA LEU A 54 -0.06 -16.39 -11.07
C LEU A 54 1.06 -17.09 -11.85
N ASN A 55 0.91 -17.14 -13.16
CA ASN A 55 1.99 -17.52 -14.08
C ASN A 55 2.16 -16.41 -15.11
N GLU A 56 3.33 -15.82 -15.16
CA GLU A 56 3.66 -14.73 -16.07
C GLU A 56 4.89 -15.10 -16.90
N ASN A 57 4.73 -15.05 -18.23
CA ASN A 57 5.80 -15.22 -19.19
C ASN A 57 6.09 -13.85 -19.83
N ILE A 58 7.33 -13.39 -19.74
CA ILE A 58 7.75 -12.07 -20.20
C ILE A 58 8.86 -12.26 -21.24
N PHE A 59 8.60 -11.86 -22.45
CA PHE A 59 9.59 -11.74 -23.51
C PHE A 59 9.97 -10.27 -23.63
N TYR A 60 11.24 -9.94 -23.60
CA TYR A 60 11.66 -8.55 -23.70
C TYR A 60 12.84 -8.34 -24.64
N LEU A 61 12.82 -7.17 -25.26
CA LEU A 61 13.85 -6.64 -26.13
C LEU A 61 14.31 -5.32 -25.54
N LYS A 62 15.59 -5.24 -25.15
CA LYS A 62 16.21 -4.01 -24.68
C LYS A 62 17.24 -3.54 -25.70
N SER A 63 17.22 -2.26 -26.01
CA SER A 63 18.19 -1.64 -26.89
C SER A 63 18.58 -0.25 -26.41
N ASN A 64 19.86 0.05 -26.50
CA ASN A 64 20.33 1.43 -26.39
C ASN A 64 20.48 1.97 -27.81
N LEU A 65 19.65 2.94 -28.16
CA LEU A 65 19.60 3.57 -29.47
C LEU A 65 20.47 4.85 -29.56
N ASN A 66 21.55 4.92 -28.81
CA ASN A 66 22.49 6.08 -28.79
C ASN A 66 21.73 7.42 -28.65
N ASN A 67 21.45 8.07 -29.78
CA ASN A 67 20.81 9.39 -29.80
C ASN A 67 19.32 9.38 -29.40
N LEU A 68 18.65 8.24 -29.47
CA LEU A 68 17.24 8.12 -29.10
C LEU A 68 17.02 7.64 -27.65
N GLY A 69 18.07 7.13 -26.99
CA GLY A 69 18.01 6.65 -25.61
C GLY A 69 17.73 5.15 -25.49
N ASP A 70 17.41 4.72 -24.29
CA ASP A 70 17.14 3.32 -23.95
C ASP A 70 15.67 2.98 -24.21
N VAL A 71 15.43 1.91 -24.95
CA VAL A 71 14.09 1.38 -25.23
C VAL A 71 14.00 -0.05 -24.72
N ASN A 72 12.92 -0.35 -24.01
CA ASN A 72 12.57 -1.70 -23.61
C ASN A 72 11.16 -2.02 -24.11
N LEU A 73 11.07 -3.01 -25.00
CA LEU A 73 9.81 -3.57 -25.49
C LEU A 73 9.58 -4.89 -24.77
N SER A 74 8.40 -5.10 -24.23
CA SER A 74 8.07 -6.37 -23.57
C SER A 74 6.72 -6.86 -24.02
N PHE A 75 6.62 -8.18 -24.20
CA PHE A 75 5.36 -8.88 -24.40
C PHE A 75 5.15 -9.84 -23.24
N LYS A 76 3.97 -9.74 -22.59
CA LYS A 76 3.61 -10.53 -21.43
C LYS A 76 2.41 -11.41 -21.70
N LEU A 77 2.52 -12.67 -21.27
CA LEU A 77 1.42 -13.60 -21.20
C LEU A 77 1.18 -13.94 -19.74
N ILE A 78 0.02 -13.58 -19.22
CA ILE A 78 -0.30 -13.68 -17.81
C ILE A 78 -1.53 -14.56 -17.66
N LYS A 79 -1.45 -15.56 -16.77
CA LYS A 79 -2.57 -16.43 -16.41
C LYS A 79 -2.72 -16.38 -14.89
N TRP A 80 -3.92 -16.07 -14.45
CA TRP A 80 -4.28 -16.14 -13.03
C TRP A 80 -5.27 -17.28 -12.82
N LYS A 81 -5.19 -17.87 -11.66
CA LYS A 81 -6.20 -18.78 -11.16
C LYS A 81 -6.48 -18.47 -9.70
N ASN A 82 -7.69 -18.03 -9.42
CA ASN A 82 -8.18 -17.88 -8.05
C ASN A 82 -9.26 -18.92 -7.80
N THR A 83 -9.11 -19.72 -6.77
CA THR A 83 -10.04 -20.81 -6.42
C THR A 83 -10.40 -20.75 -4.96
N TYR A 84 -11.67 -20.98 -4.67
CA TYR A 84 -12.20 -21.13 -3.33
C TYR A 84 -12.62 -22.58 -3.10
N GLN A 85 -12.27 -23.10 -1.95
CA GLN A 85 -12.71 -24.40 -1.47
C GLN A 85 -13.48 -24.16 -0.17
N VAL A 86 -14.78 -24.26 -0.25
CA VAL A 86 -15.73 -23.98 0.83
C VAL A 86 -16.76 -25.10 0.87
N GLN A 87 -17.10 -25.55 2.08
CA GLN A 87 -18.21 -26.48 2.25
C GLN A 87 -19.54 -25.72 2.15
N SER A 88 -20.29 -25.94 1.08
CA SER A 88 -21.57 -25.32 0.83
C SER A 88 -22.51 -26.34 0.18
N ASP A 89 -23.79 -26.30 0.54
CA ASP A 89 -24.85 -27.15 -0.04
C ASP A 89 -25.31 -26.60 -1.41
N VAL A 90 -24.80 -25.45 -1.84
CA VAL A 90 -25.19 -24.78 -3.08
C VAL A 90 -24.04 -24.85 -4.08
N ASP A 91 -24.39 -25.21 -5.33
CA ASP A 91 -23.44 -25.22 -6.44
C ASP A 91 -23.14 -23.79 -6.88
N LEU A 92 -22.00 -23.26 -6.44
CA LEU A 92 -21.57 -21.88 -6.66
C LEU A 92 -20.32 -21.84 -7.56
N ILE A 93 -20.24 -20.79 -8.41
CA ILE A 93 -18.97 -20.47 -9.08
C ILE A 93 -17.90 -20.24 -8.00
N ASN A 94 -16.87 -21.06 -8.00
CA ASN A 94 -15.81 -21.06 -6.98
C ASN A 94 -14.40 -20.76 -7.54
N SER A 95 -14.32 -20.39 -8.83
CA SER A 95 -13.03 -20.08 -9.46
C SER A 95 -13.12 -18.99 -10.51
N LEU A 96 -12.04 -18.20 -10.62
CA LEU A 96 -11.77 -17.25 -11.68
C LEU A 96 -10.45 -17.62 -12.35
N ASN A 97 -10.43 -17.69 -13.68
CA ASN A 97 -9.25 -18.07 -14.45
C ASN A 97 -8.99 -17.08 -15.61
N PRO A 98 -8.84 -15.78 -15.36
CA PRO A 98 -8.58 -14.83 -16.41
C PRO A 98 -7.18 -14.99 -17.02
N GLN A 99 -7.08 -14.61 -18.30
CA GLN A 99 -5.82 -14.57 -19.03
C GLN A 99 -5.65 -13.19 -19.64
N GLN A 100 -4.43 -12.72 -19.70
CA GLN A 100 -4.12 -11.41 -20.26
C GLN A 100 -2.85 -11.50 -21.12
N SER A 101 -2.92 -10.87 -22.28
CA SER A 101 -1.74 -10.58 -23.11
C SER A 101 -1.50 -9.08 -23.10
N LYS A 102 -0.25 -8.65 -22.94
CA LYS A 102 0.09 -7.22 -22.82
C LYS A 102 1.32 -6.88 -23.64
N ILE A 103 1.33 -5.67 -24.16
CA ILE A 103 2.53 -5.02 -24.71
C ILE A 103 2.94 -3.89 -23.80
N LEU A 104 4.22 -3.80 -23.50
CA LEU A 104 4.82 -2.75 -22.69
C LEU A 104 5.95 -2.09 -23.47
N ILE A 105 5.98 -0.78 -23.42
CA ILE A 105 7.04 0.05 -23.97
C ILE A 105 7.55 0.96 -22.87
N ASN A 106 8.83 0.84 -22.53
CA ASN A 106 9.50 1.78 -21.64
C ASN A 106 10.61 2.47 -22.41
N TRP A 107 10.61 3.77 -22.36
CA TRP A 107 11.65 4.59 -22.98
C TRP A 107 12.25 5.53 -21.95
N LYS A 108 13.59 5.63 -22.00
CA LYS A 108 14.35 6.54 -21.15
C LYS A 108 15.40 7.25 -21.97
N LYS A 109 15.47 8.58 -21.86
CA LYS A 109 16.52 9.37 -22.50
C LYS A 109 17.13 10.37 -21.54
N LYS A 110 18.45 10.39 -21.49
CA LYS A 110 19.22 11.40 -20.79
C LYS A 110 19.59 12.52 -21.76
N LEU A 111 19.24 13.77 -21.41
CA LEU A 111 19.64 14.98 -22.10
C LEU A 111 20.28 15.94 -21.11
N SER A 112 21.61 16.09 -21.16
CA SER A 112 22.36 16.88 -20.18
C SER A 112 22.06 16.44 -18.75
N ASN A 113 21.44 17.30 -17.94
CA ASN A 113 21.10 17.08 -16.55
C ASN A 113 19.69 16.52 -16.33
N PHE A 114 18.96 16.21 -17.41
CA PHE A 114 17.59 15.76 -17.37
C PHE A 114 17.47 14.34 -17.89
N ASN A 115 16.63 13.53 -17.25
CA ASN A 115 16.20 12.23 -17.72
C ASN A 115 14.71 12.30 -18.03
N PHE A 116 14.34 11.88 -19.21
CA PHE A 116 12.96 11.77 -19.66
C PHE A 116 12.53 10.32 -19.65
N TYR A 117 11.28 10.07 -19.27
CA TYR A 117 10.68 8.74 -19.19
C TYR A 117 9.36 8.72 -19.93
N PHE A 118 9.13 7.62 -20.62
CA PHE A 118 7.82 7.30 -21.19
C PHE A 118 7.53 5.83 -20.92
N ASP A 119 6.34 5.56 -20.38
CA ASP A 119 5.82 4.24 -20.14
C ASP A 119 4.50 4.08 -20.87
N PHE A 120 4.38 3.01 -21.63
CA PHE A 120 3.13 2.61 -22.25
C PHE A 120 2.92 1.12 -21.99
N ASP A 121 1.71 0.76 -21.58
CA ASP A 121 1.31 -0.59 -21.23
C ASP A 121 -0.14 -0.78 -21.68
N THR A 122 -0.41 -1.78 -22.49
CA THR A 122 -1.77 -2.07 -22.96
C THR A 122 -2.07 -3.55 -23.01
N SER A 123 -3.27 -3.91 -22.58
CA SER A 123 -3.84 -5.24 -22.70
C SER A 123 -4.34 -5.45 -24.12
N LEU A 124 -4.05 -6.60 -24.71
CA LEU A 124 -4.49 -6.98 -26.06
C LEU A 124 -5.86 -7.70 -26.03
N ASN A 125 -6.28 -8.14 -24.87
CA ASN A 125 -7.57 -8.83 -24.69
C ASN A 125 -8.41 -8.14 -23.59
N ASN A 126 -9.72 -8.34 -23.64
CA ASN A 126 -10.68 -7.61 -22.81
C ASN A 126 -11.08 -8.34 -21.51
N SER A 127 -10.59 -9.54 -21.26
CA SER A 127 -11.07 -10.35 -20.13
C SER A 127 -10.61 -9.85 -18.75
N TYR A 128 -9.49 -9.14 -18.68
CA TYR A 128 -8.98 -8.50 -17.48
C TYR A 128 -8.03 -7.37 -17.90
N LYS A 129 -8.47 -6.13 -17.77
CA LYS A 129 -7.71 -5.00 -18.31
C LYS A 129 -6.65 -4.49 -17.34
N SER A 130 -5.56 -4.01 -17.91
CA SER A 130 -4.56 -3.21 -17.24
C SER A 130 -3.81 -2.40 -18.28
N ASN A 131 -4.17 -1.12 -18.42
CA ASN A 131 -3.57 -0.19 -19.38
C ASN A 131 -2.92 0.94 -18.62
N LYS A 132 -1.76 1.41 -19.09
CA LYS A 132 -1.05 2.54 -18.49
C LYS A 132 -0.37 3.38 -19.57
N ILE A 133 -0.46 4.69 -19.41
CA ILE A 133 0.41 5.65 -20.09
C ILE A 133 1.04 6.55 -19.02
N GLY A 134 2.34 6.80 -19.12
CA GLY A 134 3.06 7.61 -18.17
C GLY A 134 4.18 8.41 -18.85
N LEU A 135 4.40 9.59 -18.33
CA LEU A 135 5.47 10.51 -18.73
C LEU A 135 6.17 11.00 -17.48
N GLY A 136 7.47 11.20 -17.56
CA GLY A 136 8.22 11.76 -16.45
C GLY A 136 9.47 12.50 -16.90
N ILE A 137 9.87 13.44 -16.07
CA ILE A 137 11.12 14.16 -16.16
C ILE A 137 11.74 14.24 -14.78
N GLU A 138 13.00 13.83 -14.67
CA GLU A 138 13.82 14.07 -13.50
C GLU A 138 15.06 14.85 -13.87
N GLY A 139 15.58 15.64 -12.95
CA GLY A 139 16.78 16.40 -13.20
C GLY A 139 17.38 17.02 -11.97
N ASN A 140 18.60 17.56 -12.17
CA ASN A 140 19.28 18.37 -11.17
C ASN A 140 19.16 19.84 -11.61
N PHE A 141 18.54 20.64 -10.74
CA PHE A 141 18.49 22.09 -10.87
C PHE A 141 19.44 22.67 -9.82
N LEU A 142 20.50 23.37 -10.26
CA LEU A 142 21.61 23.75 -9.40
C LEU A 142 22.24 22.51 -8.73
N ASN A 143 23.47 22.55 -8.30
CA ASN A 143 24.23 21.37 -7.87
C ASN A 143 23.64 20.58 -6.67
N ASN A 144 22.59 21.09 -6.02
CA ASN A 144 22.07 20.55 -4.78
C ASN A 144 20.56 20.23 -4.82
N PHE A 145 19.85 20.66 -5.85
CA PHE A 145 18.42 20.39 -5.99
C PHE A 145 18.18 19.30 -7.03
N LYS A 146 17.42 18.31 -6.65
CA LYS A 146 16.87 17.30 -7.55
C LYS A 146 15.36 17.48 -7.62
N PHE A 147 14.80 17.27 -8.79
CA PHE A 147 13.35 17.20 -8.95
C PHE A 147 12.96 16.01 -9.81
N ASN A 148 11.75 15.54 -9.59
CA ASN A 148 11.10 14.52 -10.40
C ASN A 148 9.63 14.89 -10.57
N ILE A 149 9.16 15.00 -11.81
CA ILE A 149 7.76 15.25 -12.14
C ILE A 149 7.29 14.07 -12.96
N THR A 150 6.17 13.46 -12.55
CA THR A 150 5.57 12.37 -13.31
C THR A 150 4.06 12.61 -13.49
N GLY A 151 3.57 12.26 -14.68
CA GLY A 151 2.16 12.20 -14.99
C GLY A 151 1.82 10.81 -15.53
N SER A 152 0.73 10.22 -15.06
CA SER A 152 0.30 8.91 -15.56
C SER A 152 -1.22 8.77 -15.53
N LYS A 153 -1.72 8.00 -16.47
CA LYS A 153 -3.10 7.53 -16.47
C LYS A 153 -3.08 6.02 -16.60
N PHE A 154 -3.81 5.33 -15.74
CA PHE A 154 -3.94 3.88 -15.81
C PHE A 154 -5.37 3.44 -15.57
N GLU A 155 -5.72 2.34 -16.19
CA GLU A 155 -7.00 1.65 -16.09
C GLU A 155 -6.70 0.21 -15.71
N ARG A 156 -7.45 -0.33 -14.76
CA ARG A 156 -7.30 -1.72 -14.33
C ARG A 156 -8.63 -2.32 -13.91
N SER A 157 -8.80 -3.58 -14.14
CA SER A 157 -9.92 -4.33 -13.57
C SER A 157 -9.78 -4.43 -12.04
N PRO A 158 -10.91 -4.43 -11.31
CA PRO A 158 -10.91 -4.60 -9.85
C PRO A 158 -10.21 -5.88 -9.41
N ASN A 159 -9.72 -5.89 -8.17
CA ASN A 159 -9.10 -7.07 -7.58
C ASN A 159 -10.11 -8.23 -7.49
N PHE A 160 -9.61 -9.47 -7.58
CA PHE A 160 -10.42 -10.69 -7.56
C PHE A 160 -11.37 -10.78 -6.37
N ASN A 161 -10.95 -10.32 -5.19
CA ASN A 161 -11.77 -10.33 -3.98
C ASN A 161 -13.07 -9.51 -4.12
N PHE A 162 -13.11 -8.48 -4.96
CA PHE A 162 -14.33 -7.72 -5.27
C PHE A 162 -15.22 -8.45 -6.26
N ILE A 163 -14.62 -9.19 -7.19
CA ILE A 163 -15.34 -9.91 -8.25
C ILE A 163 -15.95 -11.20 -7.71
N LEU A 164 -15.16 -12.00 -7.01
CA LEU A 164 -15.57 -13.30 -6.49
C LEU A 164 -15.01 -13.52 -5.11
N PHE A 165 -15.87 -13.89 -4.18
CA PHE A 165 -15.48 -14.39 -2.87
C PHE A 165 -16.44 -15.49 -2.41
N ARG A 166 -15.93 -16.49 -1.71
CA ARG A 166 -16.68 -17.60 -1.18
C ARG A 166 -16.25 -17.92 0.25
N SER A 167 -17.23 -18.11 1.11
CA SER A 167 -17.08 -18.51 2.50
C SER A 167 -18.18 -19.47 2.90
N LYS A 168 -17.95 -20.25 3.92
CA LYS A 168 -19.01 -21.00 4.60
C LYS A 168 -20.02 -20.07 5.30
N TYR A 169 -19.66 -18.82 5.59
CA TYR A 169 -20.60 -17.80 6.03
C TYR A 169 -21.50 -17.34 4.88
N GLU A 170 -22.81 -17.47 5.03
CA GLU A 170 -23.80 -17.24 3.95
C GLU A 170 -23.71 -15.82 3.38
N ASN A 171 -23.49 -14.85 4.24
CA ASN A 171 -23.37 -13.43 3.85
C ASN A 171 -22.08 -13.06 3.10
N TYR A 172 -21.11 -13.96 3.04
CA TYR A 172 -19.81 -13.74 2.40
C TYR A 172 -19.64 -14.55 1.11
N ASN A 173 -20.68 -14.50 0.28
CA ASN A 173 -20.73 -15.19 -1.01
C ASN A 173 -21.22 -14.23 -2.10
N TRP A 174 -20.32 -13.71 -2.91
CA TRP A 174 -20.68 -12.82 -4.03
C TRP A 174 -19.98 -13.19 -5.32
N TYR A 175 -20.58 -12.77 -6.44
CA TYR A 175 -20.02 -12.82 -7.77
C TYR A 175 -20.46 -11.58 -8.54
N ASN A 176 -19.54 -10.65 -8.77
CA ASN A 176 -19.75 -9.34 -9.38
C ASN A 176 -18.97 -9.21 -10.69
N PRO A 177 -19.35 -9.89 -11.78
CA PRO A 177 -18.60 -9.85 -13.04
C PRO A 177 -18.71 -8.51 -13.77
N ASN A 178 -19.66 -7.66 -13.39
CA ASN A 178 -19.99 -6.41 -14.09
C ASN A 178 -19.36 -5.16 -13.42
N LEU A 179 -18.44 -5.33 -12.48
CA LEU A 179 -17.69 -4.19 -11.94
C LEU A 179 -16.93 -3.49 -13.05
N LYS A 180 -16.98 -2.16 -13.05
CA LYS A 180 -16.27 -1.32 -14.02
C LYS A 180 -14.78 -1.30 -13.70
N ASP A 181 -13.97 -1.12 -14.75
CA ASP A 181 -12.54 -0.91 -14.57
C ASP A 181 -12.28 0.41 -13.81
N GLU A 182 -11.36 0.38 -12.86
CA GLU A 182 -10.88 1.55 -12.15
C GLU A 182 -9.99 2.39 -13.06
N LYS A 183 -10.22 3.70 -13.10
CA LYS A 183 -9.40 4.64 -13.87
C LYS A 183 -8.75 5.63 -12.92
N ILE A 184 -7.44 5.78 -13.01
CA ILE A 184 -6.69 6.66 -12.13
C ILE A 184 -5.78 7.54 -12.97
N SER A 185 -5.98 8.85 -12.86
CA SER A 185 -5.09 9.88 -13.40
C SER A 185 -4.28 10.46 -12.26
N LYS A 186 -2.95 10.44 -12.38
CA LYS A 186 -2.02 10.83 -11.33
C LYS A 186 -0.99 11.81 -11.84
N VAL A 187 -0.72 12.86 -11.07
CA VAL A 187 0.42 13.75 -11.22
C VAL A 187 1.19 13.77 -9.91
N SER A 188 2.51 13.65 -9.97
CA SER A 188 3.37 13.78 -8.79
C SER A 188 4.57 14.68 -9.05
N LEU A 189 5.01 15.34 -7.99
CA LEU A 189 6.19 16.20 -7.93
C LEU A 189 7.00 15.82 -6.69
N ASP A 190 8.30 15.55 -6.88
CA ASP A 190 9.26 15.37 -5.80
C ASP A 190 10.39 16.39 -5.98
N ILE A 191 10.72 17.12 -4.91
CA ILE A 191 11.85 18.06 -4.87
C ILE A 191 12.71 17.70 -3.67
N SER A 192 14.00 17.51 -3.87
CA SER A 192 14.95 17.27 -2.80
C SER A 192 16.09 18.28 -2.83
N PHE A 193 16.47 18.73 -1.65
CA PHE A 193 17.65 19.57 -1.44
C PHE A 193 18.64 18.79 -0.59
N LYS A 194 19.71 18.30 -1.19
CA LYS A 194 20.68 17.37 -0.56
C LYS A 194 19.91 16.26 0.18
N ASP A 195 20.44 15.88 1.36
CA ASP A 195 19.80 14.93 2.28
C ASP A 195 18.99 15.62 3.39
N TYR A 196 18.86 16.96 3.29
CA TYR A 196 18.24 17.77 4.35
C TYR A 196 16.76 17.96 4.19
N LEU A 197 16.27 18.06 2.95
CA LEU A 197 14.88 18.38 2.67
C LEU A 197 14.37 17.55 1.50
N ASN A 198 13.18 17.00 1.66
CA ASN A 198 12.42 16.40 0.57
C ASN A 198 10.95 16.87 0.67
N LEU A 199 10.44 17.44 -0.40
CA LEU A 199 9.05 17.81 -0.57
C LEU A 199 8.45 16.95 -1.68
N SER A 200 7.39 16.22 -1.38
CA SER A 200 6.63 15.47 -2.36
C SER A 200 5.17 15.92 -2.39
N GLY A 201 4.64 16.04 -3.60
CA GLY A 201 3.24 16.35 -3.87
C GLY A 201 2.62 15.32 -4.80
N GLU A 202 1.35 14.99 -4.59
CA GLU A 202 0.62 14.04 -5.40
C GLU A 202 -0.84 14.48 -5.54
N TYR A 203 -1.36 14.43 -6.76
CA TYR A 203 -2.76 14.64 -7.08
C TYR A 203 -3.28 13.49 -7.91
N ASN A 204 -4.39 12.90 -7.48
CA ASN A 204 -5.05 11.78 -8.13
C ASN A 204 -6.51 12.09 -8.40
N ILE A 205 -6.97 11.68 -9.57
CA ILE A 205 -8.38 11.59 -9.94
C ILE A 205 -8.69 10.12 -10.15
N ILE A 206 -9.69 9.60 -9.42
CA ILE A 206 -9.99 8.17 -9.37
C ILE A 206 -11.47 7.97 -9.71
N ASP A 207 -11.74 7.23 -10.79
CA ASP A 207 -13.08 6.80 -11.18
C ASP A 207 -13.29 5.32 -10.88
N ASN A 208 -14.50 4.97 -10.52
CA ASN A 208 -14.92 3.58 -10.26
C ASN A 208 -14.07 2.88 -9.19
N PHE A 209 -13.63 3.60 -8.15
CA PHE A 209 -12.82 3.01 -7.08
C PHE A 209 -13.59 1.90 -6.36
N THR A 210 -13.00 0.71 -6.24
CA THR A 210 -13.59 -0.43 -5.53
C THR A 210 -13.11 -0.48 -4.08
N PHE A 211 -14.03 -0.73 -3.18
CA PHE A 211 -13.76 -0.82 -1.74
C PHE A 211 -14.76 -1.75 -1.06
N PHE A 212 -14.41 -2.23 0.11
CA PHE A 212 -15.36 -2.92 0.99
C PHE A 212 -16.01 -1.93 1.92
N ARG A 213 -17.33 -1.98 2.01
CA ARG A 213 -18.10 -1.23 2.98
C ARG A 213 -18.88 -2.15 3.89
N GLU A 214 -19.24 -1.65 5.05
CA GLU A 214 -20.18 -2.31 5.92
C GLU A 214 -21.59 -2.20 5.34
N SER A 215 -22.32 -3.32 5.35
CA SER A 215 -23.76 -3.31 5.03
C SER A 215 -24.51 -3.05 6.32
N ALA A 216 -25.16 -1.91 6.43
CA ALA A 216 -26.10 -1.68 7.53
C ALA A 216 -27.26 -2.66 7.42
N ASN A 217 -27.52 -3.41 8.48
CA ASN A 217 -28.79 -4.10 8.64
C ASN A 217 -29.64 -3.26 9.59
N PRO A 218 -30.61 -2.47 9.09
CA PRO A 218 -31.41 -1.58 9.93
C PRO A 218 -32.35 -2.29 10.91
N LEU A 219 -32.45 -3.62 10.86
CA LEU A 219 -33.34 -4.41 11.69
C LEU A 219 -32.69 -4.94 12.98
N LEU A 220 -31.37 -4.75 13.16
CA LEU A 220 -30.63 -5.21 14.31
C LEU A 220 -30.21 -4.00 15.17
N GLY A 221 -30.40 -4.08 16.49
CA GLY A 221 -29.99 -3.04 17.44
C GLY A 221 -28.48 -2.79 17.38
N GLU A 222 -28.03 -1.67 17.97
CA GLU A 222 -26.64 -1.17 17.92
C GLU A 222 -25.54 -2.19 18.29
N PHE A 223 -25.88 -3.24 19.03
CA PHE A 223 -24.94 -4.27 19.50
C PHE A 223 -24.98 -5.58 18.71
N ASP A 224 -26.02 -5.82 17.92
CA ASP A 224 -26.22 -7.06 17.14
C ASP A 224 -26.03 -6.86 15.63
N VAL A 225 -25.36 -5.81 15.22
CA VAL A 225 -25.07 -5.55 13.81
C VAL A 225 -24.09 -6.60 13.33
N LEU A 226 -24.61 -7.58 12.64
CA LEU A 226 -23.82 -8.49 11.82
C LEU A 226 -23.04 -7.64 10.81
N ARG A 227 -21.76 -7.44 11.07
CA ARG A 227 -20.87 -6.56 10.30
C ARG A 227 -20.50 -7.22 8.98
N LYS A 228 -21.48 -7.27 8.10
CA LYS A 228 -21.30 -7.79 6.76
C LYS A 228 -20.48 -6.83 5.94
N ALA A 229 -19.28 -7.25 5.57
CA ALA A 229 -18.51 -6.54 4.56
C ALA A 229 -18.99 -6.92 3.16
N ILE A 230 -19.33 -5.93 2.35
CA ILE A 230 -19.75 -6.11 0.97
C ILE A 230 -18.85 -5.32 0.03
N PRO A 231 -18.54 -5.87 -1.16
CA PRO A 231 -17.84 -5.12 -2.18
C PRO A 231 -18.74 -3.99 -2.71
N ASN A 232 -18.16 -2.84 -2.90
CA ASN A 232 -18.82 -1.66 -3.45
C ASN A 232 -17.90 -0.96 -4.45
N GLN A 233 -18.47 -0.14 -5.32
CA GLN A 233 -17.72 0.67 -6.27
C GLN A 233 -18.24 2.11 -6.22
N SER A 234 -17.32 3.08 -6.11
CA SER A 234 -17.67 4.50 -6.10
C SER A 234 -18.34 4.89 -7.41
N ILE A 235 -19.51 5.52 -7.32
CA ILE A 235 -20.24 6.07 -8.47
C ILE A 235 -19.59 7.39 -8.89
N ASN A 236 -19.20 8.20 -7.92
CA ASN A 236 -18.64 9.50 -8.15
C ASN A 236 -17.11 9.49 -8.17
N GLU A 237 -16.54 10.42 -8.95
CA GLU A 237 -15.12 10.67 -9.01
C GLU A 237 -14.56 11.04 -7.63
N ILE A 238 -13.37 10.54 -7.31
CA ILE A 238 -12.64 10.88 -6.10
C ILE A 238 -11.40 11.67 -6.49
N LYS A 239 -11.29 12.90 -5.98
CA LYS A 239 -10.07 13.70 -6.05
C LYS A 239 -9.29 13.53 -4.76
N TYR A 240 -8.05 13.12 -4.87
CA TYR A 240 -7.19 12.93 -3.71
C TYR A 240 -5.87 13.66 -3.92
N TYR A 241 -5.47 14.46 -2.95
CA TYR A 241 -4.18 15.12 -2.95
C TYR A 241 -3.44 14.96 -1.64
N LYS A 242 -2.12 14.90 -1.76
CA LYS A 242 -1.19 14.67 -0.66
C LYS A 242 0.04 15.53 -0.85
N ILE A 243 0.47 16.20 0.21
CA ILE A 243 1.74 16.90 0.30
C ILE A 243 2.49 16.35 1.50
N LYS A 244 3.75 15.95 1.31
CA LYS A 244 4.61 15.43 2.36
C LYS A 244 5.92 16.19 2.38
N LEU A 245 6.29 16.68 3.54
CA LEU A 245 7.57 17.29 3.83
C LEU A 245 8.39 16.36 4.72
N TYR A 246 9.60 16.08 4.32
CA TYR A 246 10.62 15.45 5.15
C TYR A 246 11.79 16.39 5.32
N SER A 247 12.30 16.51 6.54
CA SER A 247 13.55 17.24 6.80
C SER A 247 14.44 16.49 7.80
N ASN A 248 15.74 16.58 7.59
CA ASN A 248 16.76 16.12 8.52
C ASN A 248 17.81 17.22 8.68
N ILE A 249 17.70 18.00 9.74
CA ILE A 249 18.50 19.19 9.98
C ILE A 249 19.52 18.90 11.10
N PRO A 250 20.81 18.72 10.77
CA PRO A 250 21.84 18.55 11.77
C PRO A 250 22.19 19.88 12.42
N ILE A 251 22.23 19.92 13.76
CA ILE A 251 22.59 21.07 14.58
C ILE A 251 23.65 20.61 15.60
N GLY A 252 24.93 20.62 15.23
CA GLY A 252 26.02 20.10 16.03
C GLY A 252 25.87 18.58 16.29
N LYS A 253 25.69 18.20 17.55
CA LYS A 253 25.44 16.80 17.95
C LYS A 253 23.97 16.39 17.89
N PHE A 254 23.09 17.34 17.65
CA PHE A 254 21.66 17.09 17.53
C PHE A 254 21.23 17.02 16.06
N SER A 255 20.16 16.29 15.80
CA SER A 255 19.47 16.27 14.53
C SER A 255 17.96 16.40 14.76
N LEU A 256 17.32 17.28 14.01
CA LEU A 256 15.87 17.43 13.95
C LEU A 256 15.38 16.72 12.71
N ILE A 257 14.69 15.60 12.90
CA ILE A 257 14.16 14.79 11.81
C ILE A 257 12.64 14.94 11.85
N ASN A 258 12.07 15.56 10.81
CA ASN A 258 10.66 15.86 10.76
C ASN A 258 10.03 15.22 9.52
N THR A 259 8.84 14.70 9.68
CA THR A 259 7.94 14.33 8.60
C THR A 259 6.58 14.94 8.91
N ALA A 260 6.07 15.73 7.99
CA ALA A 260 4.71 16.27 8.04
C ALA A 260 4.02 15.93 6.73
N GLN A 261 2.80 15.43 6.81
CA GLN A 261 1.98 15.09 5.65
C GLN A 261 0.60 15.71 5.83
N TYR A 262 0.18 16.41 4.80
CA TYR A 262 -1.19 16.86 4.63
C TYR A 262 -1.81 16.10 3.46
N GLN A 263 -3.00 15.61 3.64
CA GLN A 263 -3.76 14.94 2.59
C GLN A 263 -5.24 15.23 2.72
N LYS A 264 -5.90 15.29 1.60
CA LYS A 264 -7.34 15.54 1.56
C LYS A 264 -7.96 14.81 0.38
N LYS A 265 -9.17 14.36 0.59
CA LYS A 265 -10.04 13.80 -0.43
C LYS A 265 -11.23 14.74 -0.67
N ASP A 266 -11.68 14.79 -1.90
CA ASP A 266 -12.92 15.41 -2.31
C ASP A 266 -13.72 14.36 -3.09
N GLN A 267 -14.87 13.98 -2.58
CA GLN A 267 -15.78 12.99 -3.14
C GLN A 267 -17.19 13.40 -2.83
N ALA A 268 -18.01 13.59 -3.84
CA ALA A 268 -19.45 13.73 -3.64
C ALA A 268 -20.01 12.39 -3.15
N VAL A 269 -20.60 12.40 -1.97
CA VAL A 269 -21.21 11.22 -1.34
C VAL A 269 -22.70 11.48 -1.21
N GLU A 270 -23.52 10.58 -1.73
CA GLU A 270 -24.98 10.66 -1.57
C GLU A 270 -25.39 10.42 -0.12
N THR A 271 -26.56 10.91 0.27
CA THR A 271 -27.07 10.76 1.64
C THR A 271 -27.19 9.28 2.00
N GLY A 272 -26.51 8.86 3.06
CA GLY A 272 -26.46 7.45 3.51
C GLY A 272 -25.38 6.59 2.88
N GLU A 273 -24.56 7.12 1.95
CA GLU A 273 -23.39 6.42 1.43
C GLU A 273 -22.13 6.73 2.27
N LEU A 274 -21.15 5.82 2.18
CA LEU A 274 -19.85 5.97 2.84
C LEU A 274 -18.81 6.51 1.85
N SER A 275 -17.95 7.37 2.34
CA SER A 275 -16.78 7.79 1.57
C SER A 275 -15.83 6.61 1.36
N ALA A 276 -15.44 6.36 0.11
CA ALA A 276 -14.62 5.21 -0.25
C ALA A 276 -13.17 5.26 0.28
N ILE A 277 -12.65 6.46 0.55
CA ILE A 277 -11.29 6.67 1.07
C ILE A 277 -11.38 7.41 2.40
N ASN A 278 -10.85 6.82 3.45
CA ASN A 278 -10.77 7.36 4.79
C ASN A 278 -9.31 7.52 5.22
N VAL A 279 -8.88 8.76 5.40
CA VAL A 279 -7.50 9.09 5.77
C VAL A 279 -7.49 10.29 6.71
N PRO A 280 -6.56 10.37 7.69
CA PRO A 280 -6.38 11.57 8.49
C PRO A 280 -5.84 12.72 7.63
N GLU A 281 -6.30 13.94 7.86
CA GLU A 281 -5.84 15.10 7.07
C GLU A 281 -4.37 15.44 7.36
N TRP A 282 -3.97 15.38 8.64
CA TRP A 282 -2.60 15.64 9.05
C TRP A 282 -1.98 14.44 9.72
N ILE A 283 -0.74 14.16 9.35
CA ILE A 283 0.12 13.16 10.00
C ILE A 283 1.47 13.83 10.24
N THR A 284 2.00 13.73 11.45
CA THR A 284 3.35 14.22 11.74
C THR A 284 4.14 13.26 12.60
N ARG A 285 5.45 13.19 12.30
CA ARG A 285 6.45 12.48 13.08
C ARG A 285 7.68 13.35 13.21
N ASN A 286 8.01 13.74 14.43
CA ASN A 286 9.11 14.64 14.72
C ASN A 286 10.06 13.98 15.72
N THR A 287 11.34 13.92 15.40
CA THR A 287 12.37 13.28 16.22
C THR A 287 13.46 14.28 16.53
N VAL A 288 13.74 14.45 17.81
CA VAL A 288 14.96 15.11 18.28
C VAL A 288 15.95 14.01 18.64
N MET A 289 17.06 13.96 17.94
CA MET A 289 18.09 12.92 18.10
C MET A 289 19.41 13.57 18.50
N TYR A 290 20.04 13.03 19.51
CA TYR A 290 21.41 13.33 19.91
C TYR A 290 22.33 12.20 19.46
N SER A 291 23.46 12.54 18.83
CA SER A 291 24.47 11.58 18.38
C SER A 291 25.86 12.03 18.87
N SER A 292 26.63 11.12 19.44
CA SER A 292 28.00 11.41 19.88
C SER A 292 28.88 10.17 19.85
N LYS A 293 30.18 10.42 19.64
CA LYS A 293 31.21 9.40 19.76
C LYS A 293 31.97 9.66 21.07
N LEU A 294 31.95 8.69 21.94
CA LEU A 294 32.57 8.74 23.27
C LEU A 294 33.78 7.80 23.35
N PHE A 295 34.61 7.98 24.40
CA PHE A 295 35.77 7.12 24.71
C PHE A 295 36.70 6.92 23.49
N ASN A 296 37.26 8.02 22.97
CA ASN A 296 38.13 8.00 21.79
C ASN A 296 37.53 7.28 20.58
N ARG A 297 36.22 7.48 20.34
CA ARG A 297 35.41 6.84 19.26
C ARG A 297 35.15 5.35 19.43
N SER A 298 35.38 4.79 20.63
CA SER A 298 35.10 3.38 20.91
C SER A 298 33.62 3.10 21.14
N LEU A 299 32.83 4.12 21.46
CA LEU A 299 31.39 4.04 21.70
C LEU A 299 30.64 5.10 20.85
N ASP A 300 29.84 4.68 19.91
CA ASP A 300 28.87 5.53 19.20
C ASP A 300 27.53 5.45 19.91
N ILE A 301 26.98 6.57 20.34
CA ILE A 301 25.63 6.65 20.92
C ILE A 301 24.69 7.48 20.05
N GLN A 302 23.44 7.04 19.99
CA GLN A 302 22.32 7.78 19.42
C GLN A 302 21.14 7.63 20.37
N THR A 303 20.59 8.73 20.83
CA THR A 303 19.41 8.74 21.69
C THR A 303 18.47 9.85 21.29
N GLY A 304 17.20 9.69 21.54
CA GLY A 304 16.25 10.72 21.17
C GLY A 304 14.81 10.41 21.57
N VAL A 305 13.97 11.39 21.29
CA VAL A 305 12.52 11.31 21.49
C VAL A 305 11.83 11.55 20.15
N THR A 306 10.85 10.72 19.88
CA THR A 306 9.99 10.85 18.69
C THR A 306 8.56 11.17 19.12
N PHE A 307 8.04 12.24 18.58
CA PHE A 307 6.63 12.63 18.67
C PHE A 307 5.89 12.15 17.43
N ASN A 308 4.75 11.47 17.61
CA ASN A 308 3.86 11.03 16.55
C ASN A 308 2.45 11.56 16.81
N TYR A 309 1.80 12.06 15.77
CA TYR A 309 0.44 12.56 15.84
C TYR A 309 -0.26 12.45 14.51
N PHE A 310 -1.57 12.19 14.53
CA PHE A 310 -2.46 12.32 13.37
C PHE A 310 -3.85 12.79 13.82
N THR A 311 -4.50 13.53 12.92
CA THR A 311 -5.86 14.06 13.16
C THR A 311 -6.91 12.94 13.15
N LYS A 312 -8.05 13.19 13.78
CA LYS A 312 -9.20 12.27 13.74
C LYS A 312 -9.63 11.96 12.32
N PHE A 313 -10.04 10.72 12.13
CA PHE A 313 -10.63 10.25 10.90
C PHE A 313 -11.43 8.95 11.14
N TRP A 314 -12.36 8.66 10.24
CA TRP A 314 -13.07 7.38 10.19
C TRP A 314 -12.13 6.28 9.72
N ALA A 315 -11.47 5.59 10.62
CA ALA A 315 -10.53 4.54 10.21
C ALA A 315 -11.28 3.29 9.74
N ASN A 316 -10.75 2.66 8.70
CA ASN A 316 -11.25 1.38 8.25
C ASN A 316 -10.89 0.29 9.28
N TYR A 317 -11.76 -0.68 9.49
CA TYR A 317 -11.43 -1.85 10.30
C TYR A 317 -10.97 -3.03 9.45
N TYR A 318 -10.11 -3.86 10.01
CA TYR A 318 -9.65 -5.08 9.33
C TYR A 318 -10.66 -6.22 9.54
N ASN A 319 -11.13 -6.81 8.43
CA ASN A 319 -11.97 -8.00 8.45
C ASN A 319 -11.13 -9.24 8.13
N PRO A 320 -10.87 -10.12 9.10
CA PRO A 320 -9.97 -11.26 8.92
C PRO A 320 -10.53 -12.34 8.00
N LEU A 321 -11.85 -12.43 7.82
CA LEU A 321 -12.47 -13.42 6.94
C LEU A 321 -12.12 -13.16 5.47
N ILE A 322 -12.23 -11.90 5.05
CA ILE A 322 -11.88 -11.50 3.67
C ILE A 322 -10.45 -11.02 3.53
N SER A 323 -9.72 -10.86 4.67
CA SER A 323 -8.36 -10.30 4.74
C SER A 323 -8.23 -8.91 4.12
N GLU A 324 -9.24 -8.06 4.30
CA GLU A 324 -9.33 -6.72 3.72
C GLU A 324 -9.78 -5.69 4.75
N PHE A 325 -9.51 -4.42 4.45
CA PHE A 325 -10.01 -3.30 5.22
C PHE A 325 -11.39 -2.87 4.74
N VAL A 326 -12.29 -2.60 5.69
CA VAL A 326 -13.68 -2.26 5.44
C VAL A 326 -13.95 -0.83 5.90
N VAL A 327 -14.57 -0.05 5.05
CA VAL A 327 -14.95 1.34 5.32
C VAL A 327 -16.13 1.39 6.28
N GLN A 328 -16.04 2.26 7.29
CA GLN A 328 -17.07 2.54 8.29
C GLN A 328 -17.14 4.04 8.61
N ASN A 329 -18.22 4.49 9.30
CA ASN A 329 -18.44 5.87 9.73
C ASN A 329 -19.07 6.00 11.12
N TYR A 330 -18.88 5.00 11.98
CA TYR A 330 -19.44 5.01 13.36
C TYR A 330 -18.37 5.29 14.43
N LYS A 331 -17.07 5.06 14.14
CA LYS A 331 -15.99 5.34 15.09
C LYS A 331 -14.83 6.07 14.42
N GLU A 332 -14.53 7.26 14.91
CA GLU A 332 -13.31 7.98 14.59
C GLU A 332 -12.18 7.57 15.53
N ILE A 333 -10.97 7.54 15.02
CA ILE A 333 -9.74 7.37 15.81
C ILE A 333 -8.75 8.49 15.48
N GLY A 334 -7.80 8.73 16.36
CA GLY A 334 -6.75 9.74 16.20
C GLY A 334 -6.80 10.80 17.31
N GLU A 335 -6.12 11.93 17.06
CA GLU A 335 -5.95 13.04 18.02
C GLU A 335 -5.26 12.66 19.34
N PHE A 336 -4.53 11.57 19.39
CA PHE A 336 -3.72 11.27 20.57
C PHE A 336 -2.23 11.47 20.25
N PRO A 337 -1.54 12.34 21.01
CA PRO A 337 -0.10 12.51 20.88
C PRO A 337 0.61 11.29 21.48
N ARG A 338 1.62 10.78 20.77
CA ARG A 338 2.41 9.66 21.23
C ARG A 338 3.88 10.01 21.23
N PHE A 339 4.54 9.76 22.36
CA PHE A 339 5.98 9.96 22.54
C PHE A 339 6.67 8.60 22.69
N ASP A 340 7.71 8.41 21.89
CA ASP A 340 8.57 7.24 21.93
C ASP A 340 10.01 7.72 22.29
N PHE A 341 10.69 7.01 23.18
CA PHE A 341 12.10 7.22 23.47
C PHE A 341 12.94 6.09 22.86
N PHE A 342 14.13 6.40 22.41
CA PHE A 342 15.09 5.39 21.98
C PHE A 342 16.50 5.72 22.42
N PHE A 343 17.27 4.67 22.66
CA PHE A 343 18.70 4.71 22.93
C PHE A 343 19.39 3.59 22.16
N ASN A 344 20.39 3.94 21.37
CA ASN A 344 21.25 3.01 20.64
C ASN A 344 22.70 3.25 21.06
N ALA A 345 23.43 2.17 21.28
CA ALA A 345 24.87 2.19 21.55
C ALA A 345 25.57 1.18 20.64
N LYS A 346 26.64 1.61 19.98
CA LYS A 346 27.48 0.72 19.17
C LYS A 346 28.90 0.73 19.75
N ILE A 347 29.36 -0.46 20.12
CA ILE A 347 30.73 -0.72 20.63
C ILE A 347 31.34 -1.73 19.67
N GLN A 348 32.28 -1.30 18.85
CA GLN A 348 32.92 -2.13 17.82
C GLN A 348 31.87 -2.83 16.93
N GLN A 349 31.76 -4.16 17.02
CA GLN A 349 30.82 -4.98 16.21
C GLN A 349 29.48 -5.18 16.90
N THR A 350 29.33 -4.75 18.16
CA THR A 350 28.12 -4.96 18.96
C THR A 350 27.28 -3.68 18.97
N ARG A 351 25.99 -3.83 18.68
CA ARG A 351 25.01 -2.78 18.83
C ARG A 351 23.95 -3.21 19.84
N VAL A 352 23.71 -2.37 20.84
CA VAL A 352 22.64 -2.52 21.83
C VAL A 352 21.59 -1.45 21.57
N PHE A 353 20.32 -1.77 21.68
CA PHE A 353 19.25 -0.79 21.62
C PHE A 353 18.23 -0.99 22.72
N ILE A 354 17.66 0.11 23.16
CA ILE A 354 16.50 0.19 24.04
C ILE A 354 15.50 1.14 23.36
N LYS A 355 14.24 0.73 23.30
CA LYS A 355 13.15 1.57 22.81
C LYS A 355 11.99 1.50 23.79
N VAL A 356 11.51 2.65 24.22
CA VAL A 356 10.31 2.79 25.03
C VAL A 356 9.25 3.44 24.18
N GLU A 357 8.23 2.67 23.81
CA GLU A 357 7.13 3.12 22.98
C GLU A 357 5.98 3.58 23.84
N HIS A 358 5.28 4.63 23.42
CA HIS A 358 4.11 5.21 24.05
C HIS A 358 4.37 5.61 25.52
N LEU A 359 5.42 6.38 25.74
CA LEU A 359 5.83 6.89 27.08
C LEU A 359 4.70 7.56 27.87
N ASN A 360 3.78 8.21 27.14
CA ASN A 360 2.68 8.97 27.72
C ASN A 360 1.35 8.22 27.79
N SER A 361 1.33 6.89 27.65
CA SER A 361 0.10 6.09 27.57
C SER A 361 -0.84 6.29 28.77
N SER A 362 -0.29 6.48 29.98
CA SER A 362 -1.10 6.67 31.18
C SER A 362 -1.47 8.13 31.49
N PHE A 363 -0.88 9.11 30.76
CA PHE A 363 -1.06 10.54 31.07
C PHE A 363 -2.17 11.20 30.27
N SER A 364 -2.51 10.67 29.08
CA SER A 364 -3.45 11.26 28.12
C SER A 364 -4.79 10.52 28.02
N GLY A 365 -5.12 9.70 29.02
CA GLY A 365 -6.31 8.82 28.99
C GLY A 365 -6.05 7.52 28.24
N TYR A 366 -7.11 6.77 27.95
CA TYR A 366 -7.05 5.45 27.30
C TYR A 366 -7.81 5.38 25.97
N ASP A 367 -8.25 6.52 25.43
CA ASP A 367 -8.99 6.58 24.17
C ASP A 367 -8.02 6.64 22.95
N TYR A 368 -7.15 5.66 22.86
CA TYR A 368 -6.23 5.51 21.75
C TYR A 368 -6.38 4.15 21.06
N TYR A 369 -6.57 4.19 19.76
CA TYR A 369 -6.88 3.04 18.93
C TYR A 369 -5.97 2.97 17.71
N SER A 370 -5.62 1.75 17.30
CA SER A 370 -4.92 1.46 16.04
C SER A 370 -5.89 1.23 14.88
N ASP A 371 -7.07 0.71 15.20
CA ASP A 371 -8.25 0.59 14.32
C ASP A 371 -9.52 0.67 15.19
N PRO A 372 -10.74 0.75 14.63
CA PRO A 372 -11.97 0.93 15.38
C PRO A 372 -12.22 -0.08 16.51
N PHE A 373 -11.64 -1.28 16.43
CA PHE A 373 -11.85 -2.37 17.40
C PHE A 373 -10.60 -2.74 18.20
N THR A 374 -9.43 -2.25 17.80
CA THR A 374 -8.16 -2.63 18.40
C THR A 374 -7.55 -1.44 19.13
N PRO A 375 -7.56 -1.42 20.47
CA PRO A 375 -6.82 -0.42 21.23
C PRO A 375 -5.34 -0.41 20.83
N TYR A 376 -4.74 0.78 20.80
CA TYR A 376 -3.31 0.88 20.65
C TYR A 376 -2.63 0.40 21.94
N ARG A 377 -1.40 -0.10 21.81
CA ARG A 377 -0.63 -0.63 22.94
C ARG A 377 -0.30 0.46 23.95
N ASP A 378 -0.36 0.09 25.23
CA ASP A 378 0.20 0.87 26.33
C ASP A 378 1.73 0.97 26.24
N LEU A 379 2.35 1.54 27.26
CA LEU A 379 3.80 1.63 27.35
C LEU A 379 4.44 0.26 27.13
N SER A 380 5.36 0.20 26.19
CA SER A 380 6.09 -1.02 25.84
C SER A 380 7.59 -0.75 25.79
N VAL A 381 8.36 -1.57 26.49
CA VAL A 381 9.83 -1.51 26.48
C VAL A 381 10.37 -2.64 25.61
N ARG A 382 11.17 -2.28 24.63
CA ARG A 382 11.89 -3.23 23.77
C ARG A 382 13.38 -3.01 23.91
N PHE A 383 14.12 -4.09 24.00
CA PHE A 383 15.57 -4.05 23.98
C PHE A 383 16.11 -5.18 23.10
N GLY A 384 17.30 -5.00 22.61
CA GLY A 384 17.96 -6.03 21.82
C GLY A 384 19.44 -5.77 21.64
N LEU A 385 20.12 -6.81 21.18
CA LEU A 385 21.54 -6.82 20.90
C LEU A 385 21.75 -7.43 19.50
N VAL A 386 22.56 -6.75 18.69
CA VAL A 386 23.00 -7.22 17.39
C VAL A 386 24.52 -7.33 17.43
N TRP A 387 25.03 -8.52 17.23
CA TRP A 387 26.45 -8.77 17.15
C TRP A 387 26.82 -9.27 15.75
N ASN A 388 27.68 -8.50 15.06
CA ASN A 388 28.18 -8.88 13.74
C ASN A 388 29.44 -9.72 13.91
N PHE A 389 29.36 -11.01 13.62
CA PHE A 389 30.49 -11.95 13.75
C PHE A 389 31.51 -11.85 12.62
N PHE A 390 31.08 -11.35 11.45
CA PHE A 390 31.92 -11.20 10.28
C PHE A 390 32.00 -9.75 9.85
N GLN A 391 33.20 -9.30 9.49
CA GLN A 391 33.46 -8.03 8.80
C GLN A 391 33.56 -8.27 7.32
#